data_c2dcfc6b7cc74e2a1736e60ef6a49e34
#
_entry.id   c2dcfc6b7cc74e2a1736e60ef6a49e34
#
_cell.length_a   1.000
_cell.length_b   1.000
_cell.length_c   1.000
_cell.angle_alpha   90.00
_cell.angle_beta   90.00
_cell.angle_gamma   90.00
#
_symmetry.space_group_name_H-M   'P 1'
#
loop_
_entity.id
_entity.type
_entity.pdbx_description
1 polymer ?
#
loop_
_entity_poly.entity_id
_entity_poly.type
_entity_poly.pdbx_seq_one_letter_code
_entity_poly.pdbx_strand_id
1 'polypeptide(L)'
;MKLLTPITAVFALIAAGALAVEEETKTLEELYADAIAEGGKLVMYHGGDFPTQQDSLKEKFEDAFPGINFTMIVDYSKYHDVRIDNQLETDTLVPDITALQTVQDFPRWAKAGDLLEYKPANFSKIYDGLKDGNGAWFAYSVYSFSYIYDSSNLGGLDAPTSPLDLVNPQWAGKIASSYPHDDDAVLFVYHLYVKQYGWEWAAAMANQSISFNRGSHVANNLVTAQDKVIGVGTYAGASPIVYVGGNGTEYLTWGQRLAILAKAKNPAAAKLFMNWIVSTDVQESVATETVRTDIAPSGSAHPWEIPEANLDAFPAFMADRKSAEQWRQTFSLYFGEVQGKPTPGYLGVHPGL
;
A
#
# COMPACT_ATOMS: atom_id res chain seq x y z
N MET A 1 -62.87 -35.09 -30.74
CA MET A 1 -61.46 -35.39 -30.44
C MET A 1 -60.57 -34.32 -31.01
N LYS A 2 -60.12 -33.34 -30.21
CA LYS A 2 -59.19 -32.26 -30.68
C LYS A 2 -57.80 -32.63 -30.11
N LEU A 3 -56.87 -32.90 -31.01
CA LEU A 3 -55.47 -33.12 -30.66
C LEU A 3 -54.82 -31.77 -30.31
N LEU A 4 -54.30 -31.68 -29.10
CA LEU A 4 -53.43 -30.61 -28.68
C LEU A 4 -51.97 -30.99 -28.96
N THR A 5 -51.29 -30.22 -29.83
CA THR A 5 -49.86 -30.33 -30.11
C THR A 5 -49.11 -29.53 -29.01
N PRO A 6 -48.08 -30.12 -28.37
CA PRO A 6 -47.28 -29.35 -27.40
C PRO A 6 -46.27 -28.48 -28.15
N ILE A 7 -46.30 -27.17 -27.85
CA ILE A 7 -45.25 -26.19 -28.26
C ILE A 7 -44.08 -26.34 -27.31
N THR A 8 -42.96 -26.90 -27.78
CA THR A 8 -41.72 -26.96 -27.06
C THR A 8 -40.99 -25.62 -27.23
N ALA A 9 -41.01 -24.77 -26.23
CA ALA A 9 -40.21 -23.56 -26.20
C ALA A 9 -38.75 -23.92 -25.89
N VAL A 10 -37.88 -23.74 -26.91
CA VAL A 10 -36.42 -23.85 -26.73
C VAL A 10 -35.92 -22.52 -26.20
N PHE A 11 -35.57 -22.49 -24.91
CA PHE A 11 -34.83 -21.39 -24.32
C PHE A 11 -33.35 -21.51 -24.72
N ALA A 12 -32.90 -20.69 -25.67
CA ALA A 12 -31.50 -20.51 -25.95
C ALA A 12 -30.88 -19.70 -24.78
N LEU A 13 -30.11 -20.34 -23.90
CA LEU A 13 -29.23 -19.64 -22.97
C LEU A 13 -28.11 -19.01 -23.80
N ILE A 14 -28.18 -17.72 -24.03
CA ILE A 14 -27.03 -16.92 -24.49
C ILE A 14 -26.14 -16.77 -23.26
N ALA A 15 -25.13 -17.60 -23.13
CA ALA A 15 -24.02 -17.33 -22.22
C ALA A 15 -23.25 -16.14 -22.84
N ALA A 16 -23.50 -14.95 -22.33
CA ALA A 16 -22.62 -13.81 -22.56
C ALA A 16 -21.30 -14.12 -21.82
N GLY A 17 -20.36 -14.76 -22.53
CA GLY A 17 -18.99 -14.85 -22.07
C GLY A 17 -18.48 -13.42 -21.91
N ALA A 18 -18.15 -12.99 -20.70
CA ALA A 18 -17.40 -11.76 -20.50
C ALA A 18 -16.11 -11.89 -21.31
N LEU A 19 -15.93 -11.02 -22.31
CA LEU A 19 -14.67 -10.93 -23.02
C LEU A 19 -13.61 -10.51 -22.02
N ALA A 20 -12.50 -11.25 -21.97
CA ALA A 20 -11.38 -10.87 -21.13
C ALA A 20 -10.89 -9.46 -21.52
N VAL A 21 -10.61 -8.63 -20.52
CA VAL A 21 -10.04 -7.29 -20.75
C VAL A 21 -8.64 -7.48 -21.33
N GLU A 22 -8.41 -6.95 -22.52
CA GLU A 22 -7.11 -6.97 -23.20
C GLU A 22 -6.19 -5.88 -22.65
N GLU A 23 -4.87 -6.07 -22.80
CA GLU A 23 -3.90 -5.03 -22.47
C GLU A 23 -4.04 -3.82 -23.41
N GLU A 24 -3.81 -2.64 -22.86
CA GLU A 24 -3.80 -1.38 -23.62
C GLU A 24 -2.71 -1.42 -24.70
N THR A 25 -3.10 -0.99 -25.89
CA THR A 25 -2.22 -0.94 -27.06
C THR A 25 -1.84 0.48 -27.48
N LYS A 26 -2.53 1.49 -26.93
CA LYS A 26 -2.21 2.89 -27.18
C LYS A 26 -0.87 3.26 -26.54
N THR A 27 -0.14 4.11 -27.23
CA THR A 27 1.08 4.72 -26.71
C THR A 27 0.74 5.75 -25.61
N LEU A 28 1.73 6.12 -24.80
CA LEU A 28 1.53 7.20 -23.81
C LEU A 28 1.13 8.52 -24.45
N GLU A 29 1.61 8.82 -25.67
CA GLU A 29 1.24 10.01 -26.42
C GLU A 29 -0.25 10.00 -26.84
N GLU A 30 -0.75 8.84 -27.31
CA GLU A 30 -2.17 8.68 -27.66
C GLU A 30 -3.06 8.78 -26.42
N LEU A 31 -2.67 8.14 -25.30
CA LEU A 31 -3.37 8.24 -24.03
C LEU A 31 -3.36 9.68 -23.47
N TYR A 32 -2.25 10.38 -23.63
CA TYR A 32 -2.17 11.80 -23.26
C TYR A 32 -3.09 12.67 -24.09
N ALA A 33 -3.19 12.43 -25.39
CA ALA A 33 -4.13 13.13 -26.25
C ALA A 33 -5.60 12.88 -25.82
N ASP A 34 -5.94 11.63 -25.48
CA ASP A 34 -7.27 11.30 -24.92
C ASP A 34 -7.54 12.02 -23.61
N ALA A 35 -6.58 12.05 -22.69
CA ALA A 35 -6.70 12.72 -21.40
C ALA A 35 -6.87 14.24 -21.54
N ILE A 36 -6.18 14.87 -22.49
CA ILE A 36 -6.36 16.30 -22.81
C ILE A 36 -7.75 16.54 -23.41
N ALA A 37 -8.20 15.68 -24.31
CA ALA A 37 -9.54 15.79 -24.92
C ALA A 37 -10.67 15.63 -23.87
N GLU A 38 -10.44 14.83 -22.81
CA GLU A 38 -11.36 14.66 -21.67
C GLU A 38 -11.41 15.90 -20.77
N GLY A 39 -10.38 16.74 -20.77
CA GLY A 39 -10.31 17.98 -19.98
C GLY A 39 -9.05 18.17 -19.15
N GLY A 40 -8.09 17.25 -19.27
CA GLY A 40 -6.76 17.37 -18.66
C GLY A 40 -6.77 17.44 -17.14
N LYS A 41 -7.63 16.67 -16.47
CA LYS A 41 -7.73 16.61 -15.00
C LYS A 41 -7.51 15.19 -14.50
N LEU A 42 -6.90 15.07 -13.32
CA LEU A 42 -6.76 13.82 -12.62
C LEU A 42 -6.82 14.08 -11.12
N VAL A 43 -7.60 13.30 -10.38
CA VAL A 43 -7.67 13.36 -8.91
C VAL A 43 -7.30 12.00 -8.33
N MET A 44 -6.34 11.99 -7.39
CA MET A 44 -5.85 10.78 -6.75
C MET A 44 -5.94 10.89 -5.23
N TYR A 45 -6.44 9.82 -4.59
CA TYR A 45 -6.21 9.57 -3.17
C TYR A 45 -5.02 8.63 -3.01
N HIS A 46 -3.99 9.10 -2.32
CA HIS A 46 -2.78 8.33 -2.06
C HIS A 46 -2.54 8.16 -0.56
N GLY A 47 -2.22 6.93 -0.14
CA GLY A 47 -1.81 6.65 1.23
C GLY A 47 -0.45 7.26 1.54
N GLY A 48 -0.34 7.87 2.71
CA GLY A 48 0.93 8.43 3.19
C GLY A 48 0.80 9.04 4.57
N ASP A 49 1.94 9.40 5.15
CA ASP A 49 2.06 9.85 6.53
C ASP A 49 2.03 11.38 6.67
N PHE A 50 2.28 12.11 5.57
CA PHE A 50 2.25 13.58 5.55
C PHE A 50 1.88 14.09 4.15
N PRO A 51 1.31 15.31 4.04
CA PRO A 51 0.65 15.76 2.80
C PRO A 51 1.56 15.85 1.58
N THR A 52 2.86 16.09 1.77
CA THR A 52 3.85 16.28 0.69
C THR A 52 4.66 15.00 0.38
N GLN A 53 4.29 13.87 0.97
CA GLN A 53 5.07 12.63 0.83
C GLN A 53 5.20 12.14 -0.62
N GLN A 54 4.23 12.47 -1.45
CA GLN A 54 4.16 12.02 -2.84
C GLN A 54 4.40 13.14 -3.86
N ASP A 55 4.90 14.30 -3.43
CA ASP A 55 5.14 15.44 -4.32
C ASP A 55 6.09 15.08 -5.47
N SER A 56 7.15 14.32 -5.20
CA SER A 56 8.08 13.86 -6.23
C SER A 56 7.43 12.99 -7.30
N LEU A 57 6.50 12.11 -6.91
CA LEU A 57 5.73 11.29 -7.87
C LEU A 57 4.80 12.17 -8.72
N LYS A 58 4.10 13.11 -8.05
CA LYS A 58 3.22 14.07 -8.69
C LYS A 58 3.96 14.94 -9.70
N GLU A 59 5.08 15.55 -9.29
CA GLU A 59 5.92 16.41 -10.14
C GLU A 59 6.43 15.65 -11.38
N LYS A 60 6.94 14.44 -11.23
CA LYS A 60 7.40 13.63 -12.37
C LYS A 60 6.29 13.31 -13.37
N PHE A 61 5.07 13.09 -12.91
CA PHE A 61 3.93 12.89 -13.81
C PHE A 61 3.55 14.19 -14.52
N GLU A 62 3.48 15.32 -13.80
CA GLU A 62 3.17 16.63 -14.38
C GLU A 62 4.26 17.11 -15.36
N ASP A 63 5.52 16.81 -15.09
CA ASP A 63 6.65 17.10 -16.01
C ASP A 63 6.53 16.27 -17.30
N ALA A 64 6.13 15.00 -17.19
CA ALA A 64 5.92 14.15 -18.36
C ALA A 64 4.66 14.57 -19.18
N PHE A 65 3.63 15.10 -18.50
CA PHE A 65 2.34 15.45 -19.11
C PHE A 65 1.84 16.85 -18.64
N PRO A 66 2.50 17.92 -19.06
CA PRO A 66 2.29 19.26 -18.49
C PRO A 66 0.88 19.86 -18.72
N GLY A 67 0.07 19.24 -19.59
CA GLY A 67 -1.34 19.62 -19.77
C GLY A 67 -2.31 19.00 -18.79
N ILE A 68 -1.86 18.11 -17.92
CA ILE A 68 -2.71 17.46 -16.91
C ILE A 68 -2.62 18.23 -15.59
N ASN A 69 -3.76 18.71 -15.11
CA ASN A 69 -3.89 19.25 -13.75
C ASN A 69 -4.10 18.08 -12.78
N PHE A 70 -3.01 17.66 -12.12
CA PHE A 70 -3.01 16.52 -11.23
C PHE A 70 -3.19 16.94 -9.76
N THR A 71 -4.34 16.64 -9.20
CA THR A 71 -4.62 16.82 -7.77
C THR A 71 -4.35 15.51 -7.02
N MET A 72 -3.34 15.49 -6.17
CA MET A 72 -3.05 14.35 -5.31
C MET A 72 -3.31 14.72 -3.86
N ILE A 73 -4.18 13.95 -3.18
CA ILE A 73 -4.51 14.13 -1.78
C ILE A 73 -3.90 12.97 -1.01
N VAL A 74 -2.91 13.29 -0.16
CA VAL A 74 -2.19 12.33 0.66
C VAL A 74 -2.72 12.36 2.08
N ASP A 75 -3.13 11.19 2.58
CA ASP A 75 -3.55 10.95 3.96
C ASP A 75 -3.36 9.47 4.31
N TYR A 76 -3.57 9.08 5.56
CA TYR A 76 -3.50 7.68 5.97
C TYR A 76 -4.47 6.84 5.13
N SER A 77 -3.99 5.70 4.61
CA SER A 77 -4.77 4.78 3.78
C SER A 77 -6.11 4.40 4.42
N LYS A 78 -6.11 4.15 5.73
CA LYS A 78 -7.31 3.82 6.53
C LYS A 78 -8.37 4.92 6.61
N TYR A 79 -8.03 6.16 6.24
CA TYR A 79 -8.99 7.26 6.14
C TYR A 79 -9.47 7.45 4.71
N HIS A 80 -8.62 7.17 3.74
CA HIS A 80 -9.03 7.19 2.34
C HIS A 80 -9.99 6.06 2.00
N ASP A 81 -9.79 4.84 2.54
CA ASP A 81 -10.72 3.73 2.32
C ASP A 81 -12.13 4.08 2.80
N VAL A 82 -12.26 4.59 4.03
CA VAL A 82 -13.54 5.01 4.60
C VAL A 82 -14.16 6.17 3.81
N ARG A 83 -13.35 7.14 3.34
CA ARG A 83 -13.85 8.24 2.50
C ARG A 83 -14.40 7.72 1.17
N ILE A 84 -13.68 6.83 0.51
CA ILE A 84 -14.11 6.22 -0.75
C ILE A 84 -15.41 5.47 -0.55
N ASP A 85 -15.54 4.64 0.48
CA ASP A 85 -16.77 3.91 0.78
C ASP A 85 -17.96 4.85 0.98
N ASN A 86 -17.81 5.88 1.82
CA ASN A 86 -18.87 6.89 2.04
C ASN A 86 -19.23 7.64 0.76
N GLN A 87 -18.24 8.00 -0.06
CA GLN A 87 -18.46 8.73 -1.31
C GLN A 87 -19.14 7.84 -2.37
N LEU A 88 -18.84 6.55 -2.42
CA LEU A 88 -19.52 5.59 -3.29
C LEU A 88 -20.99 5.40 -2.88
N GLU A 89 -21.26 5.27 -1.57
CA GLU A 89 -22.61 5.14 -1.02
C GLU A 89 -23.47 6.39 -1.27
N THR A 90 -22.87 7.56 -1.22
CA THR A 90 -23.59 8.86 -1.36
C THR A 90 -23.55 9.44 -2.77
N ASP A 91 -22.93 8.76 -3.73
CA ASP A 91 -22.72 9.21 -5.12
C ASP A 91 -21.98 10.56 -5.21
N THR A 92 -20.98 10.74 -4.33
CA THR A 92 -20.17 11.96 -4.21
C THR A 92 -18.69 11.70 -4.43
N LEU A 93 -18.34 10.67 -5.23
CA LEU A 93 -16.96 10.24 -5.45
C LEU A 93 -16.07 11.41 -5.90
N VAL A 94 -14.94 11.57 -5.21
CA VAL A 94 -13.94 12.61 -5.47
C VAL A 94 -12.78 12.08 -6.31
N PRO A 95 -12.07 10.98 -5.94
CA PRO A 95 -10.92 10.52 -6.69
C PRO A 95 -11.30 9.76 -7.97
N ASP A 96 -10.45 9.88 -8.99
CA ASP A 96 -10.47 9.05 -10.17
C ASP A 96 -9.71 7.75 -9.94
N ILE A 97 -8.54 7.86 -9.27
CA ILE A 97 -7.66 6.76 -8.92
C ILE A 97 -7.32 6.78 -7.44
N THR A 98 -6.97 5.62 -6.92
CA THR A 98 -6.50 5.49 -5.54
C THR A 98 -5.33 4.54 -5.42
N ALA A 99 -4.34 4.87 -4.56
CA ALA A 99 -3.20 4.01 -4.23
C ALA A 99 -3.04 3.91 -2.71
N LEU A 100 -3.37 2.74 -2.13
CA LEU A 100 -3.47 2.57 -0.69
C LEU A 100 -2.71 1.33 -0.19
N GLN A 101 -2.26 1.41 1.08
CA GLN A 101 -1.71 0.31 1.85
C GLN A 101 -2.81 -0.65 2.36
N THR A 102 -4.07 -0.20 2.42
CA THR A 102 -5.21 -1.03 2.83
C THR A 102 -5.54 -2.06 1.74
N VAL A 103 -4.62 -3.00 1.56
CA VAL A 103 -4.64 -3.99 0.46
C VAL A 103 -5.92 -4.83 0.41
N GLN A 104 -6.62 -5.01 1.52
CA GLN A 104 -7.86 -5.76 1.63
C GLN A 104 -9.05 -5.09 0.94
N ASP A 105 -9.02 -3.78 0.71
CA ASP A 105 -10.14 -3.06 0.13
C ASP A 105 -10.25 -3.30 -1.38
N PHE A 106 -9.15 -3.44 -2.08
CA PHE A 106 -9.15 -3.61 -3.53
C PHE A 106 -9.92 -4.86 -4.01
N PRO A 107 -9.74 -6.07 -3.45
CA PRO A 107 -10.57 -7.22 -3.81
C PRO A 107 -12.04 -7.03 -3.41
N ARG A 108 -12.33 -6.31 -2.33
CA ARG A 108 -13.68 -6.00 -1.89
C ARG A 108 -14.37 -5.06 -2.88
N TRP A 109 -13.73 -3.97 -3.27
CA TRP A 109 -14.23 -3.02 -4.28
C TRP A 109 -14.36 -3.67 -5.66
N ALA A 110 -13.37 -4.49 -6.08
CA ALA A 110 -13.46 -5.25 -7.33
C ALA A 110 -14.70 -6.15 -7.36
N LYS A 111 -14.94 -6.91 -6.28
CA LYS A 111 -16.13 -7.76 -6.15
C LYS A 111 -17.44 -6.98 -6.13
N ALA A 112 -17.44 -5.76 -5.60
CA ALA A 112 -18.61 -4.88 -5.59
C ALA A 112 -18.86 -4.19 -6.95
N GLY A 113 -17.89 -4.22 -7.87
CA GLY A 113 -17.96 -3.51 -9.15
C GLY A 113 -17.59 -2.02 -9.04
N ASP A 114 -16.93 -1.62 -7.96
CA ASP A 114 -16.52 -0.24 -7.69
C ASP A 114 -15.18 0.13 -8.35
N LEU A 115 -14.48 -0.84 -8.95
CA LEU A 115 -13.24 -0.64 -9.70
C LEU A 115 -13.46 -0.85 -11.20
N LEU A 116 -12.81 -0.04 -12.01
CA LEU A 116 -12.76 -0.22 -13.45
C LEU A 116 -11.74 -1.31 -13.81
N GLU A 117 -12.19 -2.38 -14.46
CA GLU A 117 -11.27 -3.37 -15.02
C GLU A 117 -10.51 -2.76 -16.19
N TYR A 118 -9.20 -2.60 -16.03
CA TYR A 118 -8.31 -2.03 -17.03
C TYR A 118 -6.91 -2.62 -16.91
N LYS A 119 -6.36 -3.09 -18.00
CA LYS A 119 -5.00 -3.62 -18.08
C LYS A 119 -4.11 -2.64 -18.85
N PRO A 120 -3.21 -1.91 -18.18
CA PRO A 120 -2.25 -1.06 -18.88
C PRO A 120 -1.30 -1.89 -19.74
N ALA A 121 -0.60 -1.26 -20.66
CA ALA A 121 0.49 -1.90 -21.40
C ALA A 121 1.52 -2.49 -20.40
N ASN A 122 2.04 -3.68 -20.71
CA ASN A 122 2.91 -4.48 -19.83
C ASN A 122 2.25 -5.05 -18.56
N PHE A 123 0.93 -5.08 -18.47
CA PHE A 123 0.23 -5.70 -17.35
C PHE A 123 0.63 -7.17 -17.16
N SER A 124 0.82 -7.92 -18.26
CA SER A 124 1.30 -9.32 -18.23
C SER A 124 2.65 -9.48 -17.54
N LYS A 125 3.49 -8.43 -17.54
CA LYS A 125 4.82 -8.44 -16.93
C LYS A 125 4.83 -8.10 -15.44
N ILE A 126 3.72 -7.63 -14.88
CA ILE A 126 3.57 -7.46 -13.43
C ILE A 126 3.52 -8.86 -12.80
N TYR A 127 4.24 -9.06 -11.69
CA TYR A 127 4.20 -10.32 -10.94
C TYR A 127 2.77 -10.70 -10.56
N ASP A 128 2.39 -11.98 -10.74
CA ASP A 128 0.98 -12.39 -10.59
C ASP A 128 0.41 -12.16 -9.19
N GLY A 129 1.21 -12.30 -8.13
CA GLY A 129 0.79 -12.00 -6.76
C GLY A 129 0.53 -10.51 -6.49
N LEU A 130 0.89 -9.62 -7.41
CA LEU A 130 0.77 -8.16 -7.29
C LEU A 130 -0.32 -7.55 -8.17
N LYS A 131 -1.22 -8.35 -8.76
CA LYS A 131 -2.31 -7.86 -9.62
C LYS A 131 -3.56 -8.71 -9.52
N ASP A 132 -4.69 -8.12 -9.85
CA ASP A 132 -5.93 -8.84 -10.14
C ASP A 132 -5.92 -9.33 -11.59
N GLY A 133 -6.22 -10.59 -11.83
CA GLY A 133 -6.19 -11.19 -13.17
C GLY A 133 -7.12 -10.53 -14.19
N ASN A 134 -8.21 -9.89 -13.75
CA ASN A 134 -9.14 -9.16 -14.59
C ASN A 134 -8.72 -7.69 -14.83
N GLY A 135 -7.70 -7.21 -14.08
CA GLY A 135 -7.23 -5.82 -14.22
C GLY A 135 -7.97 -4.82 -13.33
N ALA A 136 -8.72 -5.26 -12.32
CA ALA A 136 -9.40 -4.32 -11.42
C ALA A 136 -8.40 -3.51 -10.58
N TRP A 137 -7.23 -4.06 -10.26
CA TRP A 137 -6.15 -3.40 -9.55
C TRP A 137 -4.79 -4.08 -9.85
N PHE A 138 -3.72 -3.36 -9.59
CA PHE A 138 -2.36 -3.90 -9.49
C PHE A 138 -1.54 -3.08 -8.50
N ALA A 139 -0.41 -3.62 -8.05
CA ALA A 139 0.56 -2.84 -7.30
C ALA A 139 1.50 -2.11 -8.25
N TYR A 140 1.85 -0.85 -7.93
CA TYR A 140 2.77 -0.06 -8.74
C TYR A 140 4.20 -0.02 -8.19
N SER A 141 4.38 -0.36 -6.92
CA SER A 141 5.67 -0.46 -6.23
C SER A 141 5.56 -1.44 -5.08
N VAL A 142 6.67 -2.07 -4.70
CA VAL A 142 6.76 -2.89 -3.50
C VAL A 142 7.49 -2.13 -2.40
N TYR A 143 6.93 -2.15 -1.19
CA TYR A 143 7.49 -1.55 0.01
C TYR A 143 7.78 -2.62 1.06
N SER A 144 8.71 -2.31 1.98
CA SER A 144 9.08 -3.21 3.06
C SER A 144 9.28 -2.45 4.37
N PHE A 145 8.75 -3.01 5.47
CA PHE A 145 8.98 -2.53 6.82
C PHE A 145 9.58 -3.63 7.69
N SER A 146 10.52 -3.22 8.55
CA SER A 146 11.08 -4.05 9.60
C SER A 146 11.51 -3.15 10.76
N TYR A 147 12.60 -3.48 11.44
CA TYR A 147 13.27 -2.53 12.30
C TYR A 147 14.59 -2.06 11.68
N ILE A 148 15.00 -0.87 12.09
CA ILE A 148 16.26 -0.23 11.67
C ILE A 148 17.05 0.15 12.92
N TYR A 149 18.36 0.34 12.76
CA TYR A 149 19.20 0.96 13.78
C TYR A 149 20.29 1.83 13.14
N ASP A 150 20.78 2.82 13.90
CA ASP A 150 21.95 3.61 13.49
C ASP A 150 23.22 2.96 14.00
N SER A 151 24.02 2.40 13.07
CA SER A 151 25.28 1.71 13.39
C SER A 151 26.36 2.64 13.95
N SER A 152 26.23 3.95 13.75
CA SER A 152 27.16 4.95 14.28
C SER A 152 26.79 5.44 15.69
N ASN A 153 25.57 5.14 16.17
CA ASN A 153 25.01 5.65 17.45
C ASN A 153 24.73 4.54 18.48
N LEU A 154 25.40 3.40 18.37
CA LEU A 154 25.20 2.26 19.28
C LEU A 154 25.73 2.53 20.72
N GLY A 155 26.60 3.53 20.90
CA GLY A 155 27.15 3.88 22.22
C GLY A 155 28.00 2.77 22.86
N GLY A 156 28.65 1.95 22.05
CA GLY A 156 29.45 0.83 22.49
C GLY A 156 28.68 -0.46 22.80
N LEU A 157 27.39 -0.48 22.48
CA LEU A 157 26.54 -1.67 22.60
C LEU A 157 26.62 -2.52 21.30
N ASP A 158 26.39 -3.82 21.44
CA ASP A 158 26.25 -4.71 20.28
C ASP A 158 24.96 -4.39 19.53
N ALA A 159 25.03 -4.38 18.21
CA ALA A 159 23.87 -4.13 17.34
C ALA A 159 22.79 -5.22 17.52
N PRO A 160 21.48 -4.87 17.50
CA PRO A 160 20.43 -5.88 17.54
C PRO A 160 20.41 -6.68 16.23
N THR A 161 20.41 -8.00 16.34
CA THR A 161 20.42 -8.93 15.21
C THR A 161 19.07 -9.60 14.96
N SER A 162 18.17 -9.50 15.93
CA SER A 162 16.82 -10.07 15.86
C SER A 162 15.81 -9.20 16.61
N PRO A 163 14.51 -9.34 16.36
CA PRO A 163 13.48 -8.65 17.15
C PRO A 163 13.52 -9.00 18.65
N LEU A 164 14.09 -10.16 19.02
CA LEU A 164 14.25 -10.53 20.42
C LEU A 164 15.25 -9.63 21.14
N ASP A 165 16.26 -9.12 20.45
CA ASP A 165 17.25 -8.23 21.05
C ASP A 165 16.67 -6.87 21.45
N LEU A 166 15.56 -6.45 20.82
CA LEU A 166 14.89 -5.16 21.08
C LEU A 166 14.32 -5.07 22.49
N VAL A 167 14.05 -6.21 23.15
CA VAL A 167 13.54 -6.24 24.52
C VAL A 167 14.66 -6.20 25.58
N ASN A 168 15.92 -6.16 25.17
CA ASN A 168 17.02 -6.02 26.11
C ASN A 168 16.95 -4.65 26.83
N PRO A 169 17.04 -4.57 28.16
CA PRO A 169 16.96 -3.33 28.92
C PRO A 169 17.97 -2.23 28.50
N GLN A 170 19.08 -2.59 27.86
CA GLN A 170 20.04 -1.61 27.31
C GLN A 170 19.44 -0.66 26.28
N TRP A 171 18.31 -1.04 25.64
CA TRP A 171 17.61 -0.24 24.66
C TRP A 171 16.49 0.62 25.23
N ALA A 172 16.23 0.54 26.53
CA ALA A 172 15.19 1.33 27.17
C ALA A 172 15.36 2.84 26.91
N GLY A 173 14.30 3.49 26.40
CA GLY A 173 14.30 4.88 26.00
C GLY A 173 14.99 5.20 24.66
N LYS A 174 15.60 4.21 23.98
CA LYS A 174 16.35 4.40 22.74
C LYS A 174 15.58 3.95 21.48
N ILE A 175 14.33 3.49 21.64
CA ILE A 175 13.49 2.95 20.56
C ILE A 175 12.43 3.97 20.17
N ALA A 176 12.20 4.15 18.87
CA ALA A 176 11.03 4.81 18.30
C ALA A 176 10.19 3.81 17.50
N SER A 177 8.87 4.01 17.47
CA SER A 177 7.96 3.21 16.67
C SER A 177 6.70 3.98 16.33
N SER A 178 5.98 3.57 15.30
CA SER A 178 4.57 3.90 15.18
C SER A 178 3.74 2.95 16.04
N TYR A 179 2.52 3.39 16.40
CA TYR A 179 1.60 2.53 17.15
C TYR A 179 1.16 1.36 16.27
N PRO A 180 1.34 0.09 16.72
CA PRO A 180 0.90 -1.08 15.93
C PRO A 180 -0.62 -1.16 15.75
N HIS A 181 -1.39 -0.48 16.59
CA HIS A 181 -2.86 -0.42 16.50
C HIS A 181 -3.38 0.83 15.78
N ASP A 182 -2.49 1.64 15.20
CA ASP A 182 -2.82 2.81 14.38
C ASP A 182 -2.46 2.66 12.89
N ASP A 183 -1.53 1.78 12.56
CA ASP A 183 -1.02 1.56 11.20
C ASP A 183 -1.05 0.07 10.86
N ASP A 184 -1.63 -0.31 9.72
CA ASP A 184 -1.80 -1.71 9.30
C ASP A 184 -0.47 -2.42 9.04
N ALA A 185 0.50 -1.71 8.45
CA ALA A 185 1.82 -2.26 8.19
C ALA A 185 2.59 -2.50 9.50
N VAL A 186 2.57 -1.53 10.40
CA VAL A 186 3.21 -1.66 11.72
C VAL A 186 2.51 -2.75 12.55
N LEU A 187 1.17 -2.84 12.46
CA LEU A 187 0.40 -3.93 13.07
C LEU A 187 0.95 -5.30 12.64
N PHE A 188 1.18 -5.46 11.34
CA PHE A 188 1.67 -6.73 10.80
C PHE A 188 3.12 -7.02 11.21
N VAL A 189 4.00 -6.02 11.24
CA VAL A 189 5.38 -6.20 11.76
C VAL A 189 5.35 -6.70 13.20
N TYR A 190 4.56 -6.06 14.07
CA TYR A 190 4.42 -6.50 15.46
C TYR A 190 3.74 -7.86 15.58
N HIS A 191 2.77 -8.17 14.70
CA HIS A 191 2.17 -9.50 14.61
C HIS A 191 3.21 -10.58 14.32
N LEU A 192 4.12 -10.36 13.35
CA LEU A 192 5.20 -11.30 13.04
C LEU A 192 6.06 -11.57 14.27
N TYR A 193 6.46 -10.52 15.00
CA TYR A 193 7.32 -10.65 16.17
C TYR A 193 6.60 -11.35 17.34
N VAL A 194 5.34 -11.00 17.60
CA VAL A 194 4.54 -11.71 18.63
C VAL A 194 4.27 -13.16 18.24
N LYS A 195 4.01 -13.43 16.97
CA LYS A 195 3.84 -14.81 16.49
C LYS A 195 5.09 -15.65 16.71
N GLN A 196 6.25 -15.08 16.56
CA GLN A 196 7.54 -15.77 16.74
C GLN A 196 7.95 -15.88 18.21
N TYR A 197 7.74 -14.83 19.03
CA TYR A 197 8.29 -14.70 20.38
C TYR A 197 7.24 -14.68 21.50
N GLY A 198 5.96 -14.76 21.17
CA GLY A 198 4.88 -14.71 22.16
C GLY A 198 4.52 -13.31 22.64
N TRP A 199 3.43 -13.21 23.41
CA TRP A 199 2.96 -11.96 23.99
C TRP A 199 3.89 -11.41 25.10
N GLU A 200 4.76 -12.26 25.65
CA GLU A 200 5.84 -11.87 26.56
C GLU A 200 6.80 -10.89 25.89
N TRP A 201 7.05 -11.04 24.59
CA TRP A 201 7.81 -10.06 23.82
C TRP A 201 7.11 -8.69 23.80
N ALA A 202 5.81 -8.64 23.54
CA ALA A 202 5.06 -7.37 23.55
C ALA A 202 5.03 -6.73 24.94
N ALA A 203 4.88 -7.52 26.00
CA ALA A 203 4.95 -7.05 27.38
C ALA A 203 6.33 -6.47 27.71
N ALA A 204 7.41 -7.11 27.26
CA ALA A 204 8.77 -6.62 27.44
C ALA A 204 9.03 -5.35 26.62
N MET A 205 8.52 -5.26 25.38
CA MET A 205 8.57 -4.04 24.57
C MET A 205 7.83 -2.87 25.24
N ALA A 206 6.68 -3.10 25.87
CA ALA A 206 5.94 -2.06 26.60
C ALA A 206 6.76 -1.46 27.75
N ASN A 207 7.74 -2.19 28.28
CA ASN A 207 8.65 -1.71 29.33
C ASN A 207 9.89 -0.97 28.80
N GLN A 208 10.06 -0.86 27.46
CA GLN A 208 11.24 -0.23 26.84
C GLN A 208 11.17 1.31 26.80
N SER A 209 10.12 1.94 27.31
CA SER A 209 9.92 3.40 27.20
C SER A 209 10.04 3.88 25.75
N ILE A 210 9.32 3.21 24.85
CA ILE A 210 9.32 3.48 23.41
C ILE A 210 8.72 4.86 23.14
N SER A 211 9.35 5.63 22.23
CA SER A 211 8.78 6.86 21.68
C SER A 211 7.80 6.50 20.58
N PHE A 212 6.51 6.36 20.93
CA PHE A 212 5.45 6.10 19.97
C PHE A 212 4.98 7.38 19.30
N ASN A 213 4.79 7.31 17.97
CA ASN A 213 4.30 8.41 17.15
C ASN A 213 3.32 7.89 16.09
N ARG A 214 2.52 8.78 15.51
CA ARG A 214 1.72 8.48 14.33
C ARG A 214 2.55 8.74 13.08
N GLY A 215 2.45 7.82 12.10
CA GLY A 215 3.22 7.85 10.87
C GLY A 215 4.56 7.12 10.97
N SER A 216 4.78 6.18 10.06
CA SER A 216 5.96 5.29 10.06
C SER A 216 7.28 6.03 9.80
N HIS A 217 7.22 7.18 9.12
CA HIS A 217 8.37 8.05 8.84
C HIS A 217 9.00 8.64 10.11
N VAL A 218 8.21 8.83 11.19
CA VAL A 218 8.74 9.49 12.41
C VAL A 218 9.80 8.62 13.07
N ALA A 219 9.61 7.30 13.12
CA ALA A 219 10.61 6.38 13.66
C ALA A 219 11.94 6.47 12.88
N ASN A 220 11.88 6.50 11.55
CA ASN A 220 13.06 6.67 10.69
C ASN A 220 13.74 8.03 10.94
N ASN A 221 12.97 9.11 10.99
CA ASN A 221 13.49 10.46 11.20
C ASN A 221 14.21 10.60 12.55
N LEU A 222 13.64 10.04 13.63
CA LEU A 222 14.26 10.08 14.98
C LEU A 222 15.57 9.29 15.02
N VAL A 223 15.68 8.17 14.29
CA VAL A 223 16.93 7.42 14.17
C VAL A 223 17.95 8.18 13.31
N THR A 224 17.53 8.72 12.18
CA THR A 224 18.40 9.51 11.30
C THR A 224 18.93 10.79 11.98
N ALA A 225 18.11 11.41 12.83
CA ALA A 225 18.51 12.58 13.65
C ALA A 225 19.35 12.20 14.88
N GLN A 226 19.60 10.92 15.13
CA GLN A 226 20.31 10.37 16.31
C GLN A 226 19.62 10.64 17.65
N ASP A 227 18.33 11.03 17.63
CA ASP A 227 17.50 11.17 18.82
C ASP A 227 17.11 9.80 19.41
N LYS A 228 17.06 8.78 18.55
CA LYS A 228 16.86 7.37 18.90
C LYS A 228 17.89 6.50 18.17
N VAL A 229 18.09 5.30 18.69
CA VAL A 229 19.04 4.33 18.12
C VAL A 229 18.34 3.34 17.20
N ILE A 230 17.10 2.96 17.56
CA ILE A 230 16.33 1.91 16.90
C ILE A 230 14.97 2.47 16.48
N GLY A 231 14.56 2.16 15.24
CA GLY A 231 13.22 2.41 14.72
C GLY A 231 12.51 1.10 14.40
N VAL A 232 11.28 0.90 14.85
CA VAL A 232 10.50 -0.32 14.61
C VAL A 232 9.28 0.00 13.75
N GLY A 233 8.97 -0.87 12.78
CA GLY A 233 7.83 -0.69 11.87
C GLY A 233 8.06 0.47 10.89
N THR A 234 9.24 0.52 10.29
CA THR A 234 9.63 1.57 9.34
C THR A 234 10.51 1.01 8.20
N TYR A 235 10.85 1.85 7.26
CA TYR A 235 11.58 1.55 6.03
C TYR A 235 13.09 1.75 6.17
N ALA A 236 13.86 1.20 5.21
CA ALA A 236 15.29 1.39 5.13
C ALA A 236 15.68 2.87 5.00
N GLY A 237 16.80 3.25 5.63
CA GLY A 237 17.44 4.55 5.48
C GLY A 237 18.76 4.46 4.72
N ALA A 238 19.37 5.61 4.43
CA ALA A 238 20.73 5.67 3.92
C ALA A 238 21.74 5.33 5.04
N SER A 239 22.93 4.81 4.67
CA SER A 239 24.03 4.63 5.63
C SER A 239 24.26 5.89 6.47
N PRO A 240 24.45 5.81 7.79
CA PRO A 240 24.78 4.61 8.59
C PRO A 240 23.57 3.80 9.11
N ILE A 241 22.36 4.07 8.61
CA ILE A 241 21.15 3.34 9.04
C ILE A 241 21.16 1.94 8.43
N VAL A 242 21.02 0.93 9.30
CA VAL A 242 20.97 -0.48 8.93
C VAL A 242 19.53 -0.97 9.03
N TYR A 243 19.02 -1.55 7.94
CA TYR A 243 17.74 -2.23 7.88
C TYR A 243 17.92 -3.72 8.21
N VAL A 244 17.09 -4.25 9.08
CA VAL A 244 17.16 -5.65 9.49
C VAL A 244 15.92 -6.40 9.01
N GLY A 245 16.10 -7.15 7.94
CA GLY A 245 15.08 -8.04 7.33
C GLY A 245 15.78 -9.10 6.50
N GLY A 246 15.21 -10.29 6.39
CA GLY A 246 15.89 -11.45 5.81
C GLY A 246 16.82 -12.16 6.80
N ASN A 247 17.62 -13.11 6.29
CA ASN A 247 18.53 -13.91 7.11
C ASN A 247 17.84 -14.60 8.31
N GLY A 248 16.65 -15.14 8.10
CA GLY A 248 15.84 -15.80 9.13
C GLY A 248 14.96 -14.85 9.94
N THR A 249 14.96 -13.54 9.67
CA THR A 249 14.03 -12.57 10.25
C THR A 249 12.95 -12.24 9.22
N GLU A 250 11.71 -12.67 9.46
CA GLU A 250 10.56 -12.27 8.66
C GLU A 250 10.33 -10.76 8.80
N TYR A 251 9.96 -10.13 7.69
CA TYR A 251 9.65 -8.71 7.65
C TYR A 251 8.44 -8.46 6.75
N LEU A 252 7.78 -7.33 6.95
CA LEU A 252 6.65 -6.96 6.12
C LEU A 252 7.12 -6.55 4.73
N THR A 253 6.46 -7.11 3.71
CA THR A 253 6.56 -6.66 2.33
C THR A 253 5.16 -6.61 1.72
N TRP A 254 4.84 -5.54 0.98
CA TRP A 254 3.55 -5.41 0.31
C TRP A 254 3.65 -4.63 -0.99
N GLY A 255 2.80 -5.01 -1.95
CA GLY A 255 2.56 -4.19 -3.13
C GLY A 255 1.57 -3.06 -2.79
N GLN A 256 1.97 -1.80 -3.02
CA GLN A 256 1.07 -0.66 -2.90
C GLN A 256 0.04 -0.71 -4.04
N ARG A 257 -1.18 -1.10 -3.72
CA ARG A 257 -2.23 -1.33 -4.70
C ARG A 257 -2.76 -0.03 -5.27
N LEU A 258 -3.01 -0.04 -6.58
CA LEU A 258 -3.47 1.07 -7.39
C LEU A 258 -4.68 0.62 -8.22
N ALA A 259 -5.72 1.45 -8.30
CA ALA A 259 -6.92 1.16 -9.08
C ALA A 259 -7.58 2.42 -9.61
N ILE A 260 -8.32 2.29 -10.71
CA ILE A 260 -9.27 3.29 -11.20
C ILE A 260 -10.63 3.00 -10.57
N LEU A 261 -11.29 4.01 -10.00
CA LEU A 261 -12.65 3.86 -9.49
C LEU A 261 -13.62 3.76 -10.67
N ALA A 262 -14.62 2.87 -10.60
CA ALA A 262 -15.56 2.64 -11.69
C ALA A 262 -16.37 3.89 -12.07
N LYS A 263 -16.59 4.82 -11.10
CA LYS A 263 -17.26 6.10 -11.28
C LYS A 263 -16.29 7.28 -11.46
N ALA A 264 -15.05 7.03 -11.84
CA ALA A 264 -14.05 8.08 -12.12
C ALA A 264 -14.61 9.09 -13.12
N LYS A 265 -14.41 10.38 -12.85
CA LYS A 265 -14.85 11.47 -13.72
C LYS A 265 -13.88 11.71 -14.88
N ASN A 266 -12.62 11.31 -14.70
CA ASN A 266 -11.54 11.52 -15.66
C ASN A 266 -10.84 10.18 -15.98
N PRO A 267 -11.57 9.19 -16.54
CA PRO A 267 -11.03 7.85 -16.79
C PRO A 267 -9.91 7.82 -17.85
N ALA A 268 -9.85 8.74 -18.80
CA ALA A 268 -8.76 8.80 -19.78
C ALA A 268 -7.44 9.25 -19.12
N ALA A 269 -7.48 10.28 -18.27
CA ALA A 269 -6.33 10.69 -17.49
C ALA A 269 -5.89 9.62 -16.48
N ALA A 270 -6.85 8.91 -15.88
CA ALA A 270 -6.57 7.76 -15.02
C ALA A 270 -5.82 6.64 -15.77
N LYS A 271 -6.27 6.26 -16.97
CA LYS A 271 -5.59 5.27 -17.82
C LYS A 271 -4.20 5.70 -18.23
N LEU A 272 -4.00 6.99 -18.55
CA LEU A 272 -2.68 7.55 -18.82
C LEU A 272 -1.74 7.32 -17.62
N PHE A 273 -2.18 7.66 -16.41
CA PHE A 273 -1.37 7.45 -15.19
C PHE A 273 -1.04 5.97 -14.98
N MET A 274 -2.02 5.06 -15.15
CA MET A 274 -1.83 3.61 -15.00
C MET A 274 -0.78 3.06 -15.98
N ASN A 275 -0.74 3.55 -17.22
CA ASN A 275 0.27 3.14 -18.21
C ASN A 275 1.65 3.76 -17.91
N TRP A 276 1.70 5.02 -17.51
CA TRP A 276 2.94 5.70 -17.18
C TRP A 276 3.62 5.06 -15.99
N ILE A 277 2.89 4.78 -14.91
CA ILE A 277 3.47 4.26 -13.64
C ILE A 277 4.08 2.86 -13.80
N VAL A 278 3.60 2.04 -14.77
CA VAL A 278 4.17 0.71 -15.06
C VAL A 278 5.11 0.69 -16.27
N SER A 279 5.38 1.86 -16.87
CA SER A 279 6.37 1.96 -17.94
C SER A 279 7.77 1.58 -17.43
N THR A 280 8.66 1.17 -18.34
CA THR A 280 10.01 0.76 -17.97
C THR A 280 10.76 1.89 -17.26
N ASP A 281 10.77 3.10 -17.84
CA ASP A 281 11.47 4.24 -17.31
C ASP A 281 11.03 4.59 -15.87
N VAL A 282 9.73 4.48 -15.58
CA VAL A 282 9.20 4.79 -14.25
C VAL A 282 9.48 3.66 -13.27
N GLN A 283 9.33 2.41 -13.67
CA GLN A 283 9.63 1.27 -12.81
C GLN A 283 11.12 1.14 -12.47
N GLU A 284 12.03 1.61 -13.33
CA GLU A 284 13.48 1.64 -13.08
C GLU A 284 13.92 2.86 -12.25
N SER A 285 13.15 3.96 -12.22
CA SER A 285 13.62 5.23 -11.65
C SER A 285 12.75 5.79 -10.52
N VAL A 286 11.49 5.39 -10.40
CA VAL A 286 10.52 5.96 -9.45
C VAL A 286 10.05 4.94 -8.42
N ALA A 287 9.82 3.70 -8.82
CA ALA A 287 9.39 2.64 -7.91
C ALA A 287 10.46 2.41 -6.83
N THR A 288 10.04 2.24 -5.58
CA THR A 288 10.95 1.83 -4.49
C THR A 288 11.54 0.46 -4.79
N GLU A 289 10.70 -0.47 -5.22
CA GLU A 289 11.05 -1.75 -5.79
C GLU A 289 10.05 -2.04 -6.91
N THR A 290 10.55 -2.52 -8.05
CA THR A 290 9.72 -2.79 -9.22
C THR A 290 8.72 -3.92 -8.97
N VAL A 291 7.55 -3.82 -9.61
CA VAL A 291 6.53 -4.88 -9.63
C VAL A 291 6.64 -5.77 -10.87
N ARG A 292 7.54 -5.45 -11.78
CA ARG A 292 7.71 -6.11 -13.08
C ARG A 292 8.76 -7.20 -13.03
N THR A 293 8.43 -8.35 -13.60
CA THR A 293 9.31 -9.53 -13.66
C THR A 293 10.42 -9.43 -14.71
N ASP A 294 10.32 -8.47 -15.63
CA ASP A 294 11.29 -8.24 -16.71
C ASP A 294 12.26 -7.06 -16.44
N ILE A 295 12.15 -6.43 -15.28
CA ILE A 295 13.04 -5.36 -14.80
C ILE A 295 13.85 -5.91 -13.63
N ALA A 296 15.14 -5.59 -13.58
CA ALA A 296 16.00 -6.04 -12.48
C ALA A 296 15.55 -5.47 -11.11
N PRO A 297 15.66 -6.24 -10.02
CA PRO A 297 15.35 -5.75 -8.69
C PRO A 297 16.34 -4.65 -8.26
N SER A 298 15.93 -3.79 -7.33
CA SER A 298 16.80 -2.78 -6.73
C SER A 298 17.89 -3.41 -5.84
N GLY A 299 17.61 -4.59 -5.29
CA GLY A 299 18.53 -5.40 -4.48
C GLY A 299 19.11 -6.60 -5.24
N SER A 300 19.48 -7.64 -4.50
CA SER A 300 20.04 -8.87 -5.07
C SER A 300 19.00 -9.84 -5.63
N ALA A 301 17.73 -9.69 -5.25
CA ALA A 301 16.60 -10.53 -5.66
C ALA A 301 15.31 -9.73 -5.56
N HIS A 302 14.30 -10.12 -6.31
CA HIS A 302 12.96 -9.56 -6.16
C HIS A 302 12.32 -9.99 -4.83
N PRO A 303 11.45 -9.18 -4.25
CA PRO A 303 10.78 -9.51 -2.98
C PRO A 303 10.04 -10.85 -3.00
N TRP A 304 9.48 -11.26 -4.13
CA TRP A 304 8.80 -12.56 -4.28
C TRP A 304 9.75 -13.76 -4.37
N GLU A 305 11.05 -13.54 -4.47
CA GLU A 305 12.10 -14.55 -4.46
C GLU A 305 12.73 -14.72 -3.08
N ILE A 306 12.39 -13.83 -2.13
CA ILE A 306 12.93 -13.80 -0.76
C ILE A 306 11.92 -14.45 0.18
N PRO A 307 12.22 -15.62 0.77
CA PRO A 307 11.25 -16.33 1.63
C PRO A 307 10.76 -15.51 2.83
N GLU A 308 11.65 -14.73 3.46
CA GLU A 308 11.33 -13.91 4.62
C GLU A 308 10.47 -12.69 4.29
N ALA A 309 10.38 -12.29 3.01
CA ALA A 309 9.52 -11.19 2.56
C ALA A 309 8.04 -11.59 2.50
N ASN A 310 7.73 -12.83 2.11
CA ASN A 310 6.41 -13.44 2.07
C ASN A 310 5.26 -12.50 1.67
N LEU A 311 5.26 -12.07 0.40
CA LEU A 311 4.32 -11.07 -0.14
C LEU A 311 2.83 -11.38 0.08
N ASP A 312 2.48 -12.66 0.24
CA ASP A 312 1.09 -13.09 0.41
C ASP A 312 0.62 -13.00 1.87
N ALA A 313 1.55 -12.92 2.83
CA ALA A 313 1.22 -13.00 4.24
C ALA A 313 0.45 -11.76 4.74
N PHE A 314 0.86 -10.56 4.34
CA PHE A 314 0.17 -9.33 4.74
C PHE A 314 -1.24 -9.21 4.14
N PRO A 315 -1.47 -9.42 2.83
CA PRO A 315 -2.82 -9.45 2.28
C PRO A 315 -3.73 -10.50 2.93
N ALA A 316 -3.20 -11.69 3.20
CA ALA A 316 -3.96 -12.75 3.87
C ALA A 316 -4.34 -12.36 5.32
N PHE A 317 -3.41 -11.79 6.08
CA PHE A 317 -3.67 -11.27 7.43
C PHE A 317 -4.75 -10.17 7.41
N MET A 318 -4.62 -9.21 6.51
CA MET A 318 -5.56 -8.09 6.40
C MET A 318 -6.94 -8.51 5.88
N ALA A 319 -7.05 -9.58 5.10
CA ALA A 319 -8.34 -10.13 4.65
C ALA A 319 -9.19 -10.68 5.81
N ASP A 320 -8.57 -11.18 6.88
CA ASP A 320 -9.27 -11.56 8.13
C ASP A 320 -9.46 -10.32 9.03
N ARG A 321 -10.44 -9.48 8.67
CA ARG A 321 -10.74 -8.23 9.38
C ARG A 321 -11.02 -8.44 10.87
N LYS A 322 -11.65 -9.55 11.23
CA LYS A 322 -11.93 -9.87 12.62
C LYS A 322 -10.64 -10.13 13.40
N SER A 323 -9.75 -10.92 12.84
CA SER A 323 -8.45 -11.19 13.46
C SER A 323 -7.60 -9.92 13.53
N ALA A 324 -7.50 -9.15 12.45
CA ALA A 324 -6.74 -7.91 12.42
C ALA A 324 -7.22 -6.92 13.49
N GLU A 325 -8.55 -6.76 13.65
CA GLU A 325 -9.12 -5.91 14.69
C GLU A 325 -8.83 -6.44 16.10
N GLN A 326 -8.90 -7.75 16.31
CA GLN A 326 -8.52 -8.35 17.60
C GLN A 326 -7.06 -8.06 17.95
N TRP A 327 -6.13 -8.14 16.97
CA TRP A 327 -4.73 -7.79 17.17
C TRP A 327 -4.54 -6.32 17.54
N ARG A 328 -5.24 -5.40 16.85
CA ARG A 328 -5.21 -3.96 17.19
C ARG A 328 -5.63 -3.72 18.63
N GLN A 329 -6.79 -4.22 19.02
CA GLN A 329 -7.32 -4.05 20.38
C GLN A 329 -6.38 -4.68 21.43
N THR A 330 -5.76 -5.81 21.11
CA THR A 330 -4.81 -6.45 22.03
C THR A 330 -3.55 -5.60 22.21
N PHE A 331 -3.01 -5.01 21.13
CA PHE A 331 -1.85 -4.10 21.27
C PHE A 331 -2.18 -2.83 22.07
N SER A 332 -3.41 -2.33 22.01
CA SER A 332 -3.84 -1.21 22.87
C SER A 332 -3.73 -1.53 24.35
N LEU A 333 -3.89 -2.80 24.77
CA LEU A 333 -3.71 -3.23 26.15
C LEU A 333 -2.25 -3.15 26.62
N TYR A 334 -1.29 -3.25 25.69
CA TYR A 334 0.15 -3.17 25.99
C TYR A 334 0.72 -1.76 25.86
N PHE A 335 0.27 -1.01 24.84
CA PHE A 335 0.89 0.27 24.46
C PHE A 335 0.02 1.49 24.71
N GLY A 336 -1.21 1.28 25.24
CA GLY A 336 -2.16 2.35 25.54
C GLY A 336 -2.83 2.94 24.30
N GLU A 337 -3.57 4.03 24.50
CA GLU A 337 -4.29 4.71 23.43
C GLU A 337 -3.36 5.53 22.54
N VAL A 338 -3.68 5.60 21.24
CA VAL A 338 -2.95 6.41 20.26
C VAL A 338 -2.99 7.89 20.64
N GLN A 339 -1.83 8.53 20.67
CA GLN A 339 -1.68 9.95 20.93
C GLN A 339 -1.25 10.69 19.66
N GLY A 340 -1.58 11.97 19.57
CA GLY A 340 -1.20 12.84 18.46
C GLY A 340 -2.38 13.30 17.61
N LYS A 341 -2.10 14.04 16.56
CA LYS A 341 -3.13 14.53 15.61
C LYS A 341 -3.81 13.36 14.91
N PRO A 342 -5.14 13.39 14.68
CA PRO A 342 -5.86 12.27 14.08
C PRO A 342 -5.45 11.99 12.63
N THR A 343 -5.10 13.00 11.85
CA THR A 343 -4.72 12.89 10.44
C THR A 343 -3.68 13.95 10.07
N PRO A 344 -2.75 13.68 9.15
CA PRO A 344 -1.86 14.69 8.58
C PRO A 344 -2.57 15.62 7.59
N GLY A 345 -3.72 15.20 7.04
CA GLY A 345 -4.45 15.87 5.98
C GLY A 345 -5.79 16.46 6.43
N TYR A 346 -6.85 16.11 5.72
CA TYR A 346 -8.20 16.66 5.90
C TYR A 346 -9.00 15.86 6.92
N LEU A 347 -9.82 16.56 7.71
CA LEU A 347 -10.85 15.93 8.53
C LEU A 347 -12.13 15.73 7.73
N GLY A 348 -12.89 14.67 8.08
CA GLY A 348 -14.19 14.37 7.49
C GLY A 348 -14.12 13.50 6.23
N VAL A 349 -15.31 13.21 5.69
CA VAL A 349 -15.50 12.25 4.59
C VAL A 349 -15.35 12.88 3.21
N HIS A 350 -15.38 14.21 3.12
CA HIS A 350 -15.21 14.97 1.88
C HIS A 350 -14.05 15.95 2.06
N PRO A 351 -12.82 15.62 1.63
CA PRO A 351 -11.75 16.61 1.58
C PRO A 351 -12.19 17.73 0.63
N GLY A 352 -12.13 18.98 1.08
CA GLY A 352 -12.42 20.12 0.23
C GLY A 352 -11.42 20.19 -0.93
N LEU A 353 -11.92 20.21 -2.16
CA LEU A 353 -11.18 20.43 -3.40
C LEU A 353 -11.62 21.77 -4.01
#